data_5a03dbf677fb9fed34485c8e3766dbfc
#
_entry.id   5a03dbf677fb9fed34485c8e3766dbfc
#
_cell.length_a   1.000
_cell.length_b   1.000
_cell.length_c   1.000
_cell.angle_alpha   90.00
_cell.angle_beta   90.00
_cell.angle_gamma   90.00
#
_symmetry.space_group_name_H-M   'P 1'
#
loop_
_entity.id
_entity.type
_entity.pdbx_description
1 polymer ?
#
loop_
_entity_poly.entity_id
_entity_poly.type
_entity_poly.pdbx_seq_one_letter_code
_entity_poly.pdbx_strand_id
1 'polypeptide(L)'
;KTLPAPAGAIVGAIQAAAFGWLPVLLWVLIGGVFFGAVTDFGALYASVKNDGKSMGMLIEKYIGKTGRKLFLLFCWLFCGIVIAAFADMVAGTFNAFGTDGALVEAAQTNGAAGMVSIMFMVFAIVFGLIQKKFNFSGWKESVISIVFIVLSFVIGANFPIILGKAAWSYITFVYIFFAAVL
;
A
#
# COMPACT_ATOMS: atom_id res chain seq x y z
N LYS A 1 -15.21 -5.13 -2.59
CA LYS A 1 -13.87 -5.00 -1.98
C LYS A 1 -13.56 -3.52 -1.93
N THR A 2 -13.66 -2.94 -0.76
CA THR A 2 -13.29 -1.57 -0.48
C THR A 2 -11.80 -1.39 -0.68
N LEU A 3 -11.41 -0.37 -1.44
CA LEU A 3 -10.01 0.06 -1.55
C LEU A 3 -9.47 0.34 -0.14
N PRO A 4 -8.21 0.01 0.14
CA PRO A 4 -7.69 0.07 1.49
C PRO A 4 -7.67 1.51 2.02
N ALA A 5 -8.48 1.74 3.04
CA ALA A 5 -8.49 2.94 3.85
C ALA A 5 -7.11 3.38 4.45
N PRO A 6 -6.11 2.48 4.59
CA PRO A 6 -4.82 2.84 5.19
C PRO A 6 -4.02 3.90 4.42
N ALA A 7 -4.12 3.94 3.09
CA ALA A 7 -3.36 4.89 2.28
C ALA A 7 -3.74 6.35 2.55
N GLY A 8 -5.04 6.62 2.68
CA GLY A 8 -5.54 7.96 3.02
C GLY A 8 -5.12 8.43 4.41
N ALA A 9 -5.09 7.55 5.39
CA ALA A 9 -4.68 7.88 6.74
C ALA A 9 -3.19 8.25 6.84
N ILE A 10 -2.32 7.57 6.11
CA ILE A 10 -0.87 7.84 6.11
C ILE A 10 -0.55 9.11 5.32
N VAL A 11 -1.01 9.19 4.07
CA VAL A 11 -0.73 10.35 3.19
C VAL A 11 -1.43 11.61 3.71
N GLY A 12 -2.64 11.48 4.25
CA GLY A 12 -3.37 12.58 4.87
C GLY A 12 -2.63 13.20 6.05
N ALA A 13 -2.07 12.40 6.93
CA ALA A 13 -1.30 12.87 8.09
C ALA A 13 -0.01 13.61 7.66
N ILE A 14 0.70 13.12 6.62
CA ILE A 14 1.90 13.76 6.08
C ILE A 14 1.54 15.12 5.44
N GLN A 15 0.47 15.19 4.66
CA GLN A 15 -0.01 16.44 4.07
C GLN A 15 -0.49 17.42 5.15
N ALA A 16 -1.09 16.91 6.23
CA ALA A 16 -1.48 17.69 7.38
C ALA A 16 -0.29 18.45 8.00
N ALA A 17 0.85 17.79 8.12
CA ALA A 17 2.06 18.40 8.65
C ALA A 17 2.58 19.54 7.75
N ALA A 18 2.37 19.46 6.43
CA ALA A 18 2.81 20.47 5.47
C ALA A 18 1.90 21.71 5.43
N PHE A 19 0.59 21.54 5.55
CA PHE A 19 -0.41 22.63 5.39
C PHE A 19 -0.94 23.20 6.70
N GLY A 20 -0.59 22.61 7.83
CA GLY A 20 -1.07 23.01 9.14
C GLY A 20 -2.37 22.31 9.55
N TRP A 21 -2.69 22.39 10.83
CA TRP A 21 -3.78 21.61 11.43
C TRP A 21 -5.19 22.10 11.03
N LEU A 22 -5.39 23.40 10.83
CA LEU A 22 -6.71 23.97 10.58
C LEU A 22 -7.31 23.59 9.22
N PRO A 23 -6.60 23.71 8.08
CA PRO A 23 -7.08 23.22 6.79
C PRO A 23 -7.37 21.74 6.78
N VAL A 24 -6.56 20.95 7.50
CA VAL A 24 -6.73 19.51 7.62
C VAL A 24 -7.95 19.15 8.44
N LEU A 25 -8.16 19.83 9.58
CA LEU A 25 -9.36 19.63 10.40
C LEU A 25 -10.64 19.89 9.59
N LEU A 26 -10.68 21.03 8.86
CA LEU A 26 -11.81 21.37 7.99
C LEU A 26 -12.00 20.34 6.88
N TRP A 27 -10.92 19.88 6.24
CA TRP A 27 -10.99 18.85 5.21
C TRP A 27 -11.47 17.51 5.75
N VAL A 28 -11.03 17.09 6.94
CA VAL A 28 -11.45 15.84 7.56
C VAL A 28 -12.93 15.91 7.95
N LEU A 29 -13.39 17.01 8.55
CA LEU A 29 -14.78 17.17 8.96
C LEU A 29 -15.73 17.31 7.77
N ILE A 30 -15.44 18.26 6.88
CA ILE A 30 -16.34 18.57 5.75
C ILE A 30 -16.13 17.51 4.64
N GLY A 31 -14.90 17.26 4.27
CA GLY A 31 -14.55 16.28 3.22
C GLY A 31 -14.92 14.86 3.60
N GLY A 32 -14.66 14.44 4.84
CA GLY A 32 -15.00 13.13 5.33
C GLY A 32 -16.52 12.88 5.34
N VAL A 33 -17.31 13.88 5.70
CA VAL A 33 -18.78 13.75 5.68
C VAL A 33 -19.33 13.85 4.27
N PHE A 34 -19.04 14.93 3.54
CA PHE A 34 -19.67 15.19 2.24
C PHE A 34 -19.06 14.39 1.08
N PHE A 35 -17.73 14.23 1.04
CA PHE A 35 -17.08 13.49 -0.03
C PHE A 35 -16.82 12.02 0.32
N GLY A 36 -16.67 11.69 1.60
CA GLY A 36 -16.51 10.31 2.05
C GLY A 36 -17.85 9.63 2.30
N ALA A 37 -18.49 9.96 3.42
CA ALA A 37 -19.67 9.24 3.90
C ALA A 37 -20.85 9.28 2.91
N VAL A 38 -21.12 10.41 2.27
CA VAL A 38 -22.25 10.55 1.32
C VAL A 38 -22.00 9.73 0.06
N THR A 39 -20.76 9.75 -0.48
CA THR A 39 -20.44 8.96 -1.68
C THR A 39 -20.42 7.47 -1.39
N ASP A 40 -19.85 7.04 -0.26
CA ASP A 40 -19.81 5.64 0.15
C ASP A 40 -21.21 5.10 0.43
N PHE A 41 -22.03 5.89 1.14
CA PHE A 41 -23.44 5.54 1.38
C PHE A 41 -24.23 5.44 0.07
N GLY A 42 -24.04 6.41 -0.85
CA GLY A 42 -24.68 6.40 -2.16
C GLY A 42 -24.31 5.19 -2.99
N ALA A 43 -23.02 4.84 -3.01
CA ALA A 43 -22.50 3.66 -3.71
C ALA A 43 -23.04 2.36 -3.10
N LEU A 44 -23.04 2.26 -1.77
CA LEU A 44 -23.57 1.10 -1.04
C LEU A 44 -25.07 0.95 -1.28
N TYR A 45 -25.86 2.02 -1.14
CA TYR A 45 -27.29 2.02 -1.38
C TYR A 45 -27.61 1.60 -2.82
N ALA A 46 -26.92 2.17 -3.81
CA ALA A 46 -27.11 1.80 -5.20
C ALA A 46 -26.79 0.32 -5.46
N SER A 47 -25.73 -0.20 -4.85
CA SER A 47 -25.34 -1.62 -4.94
C SER A 47 -26.41 -2.53 -4.33
N VAL A 48 -26.82 -2.25 -3.08
CA VAL A 48 -27.84 -3.05 -2.37
C VAL A 48 -29.18 -3.06 -3.13
N LYS A 49 -29.63 -1.89 -3.62
CA LYS A 49 -30.87 -1.78 -4.42
C LYS A 49 -30.81 -2.52 -5.76
N ASN A 50 -29.63 -2.90 -6.22
CA ASN A 50 -29.41 -3.62 -7.47
C ASN A 50 -28.76 -5.00 -7.24
N ASP A 51 -29.18 -5.73 -6.24
CA ASP A 51 -28.76 -7.12 -5.94
C ASP A 51 -27.24 -7.28 -5.70
N GLY A 52 -26.61 -6.30 -5.06
CA GLY A 52 -25.18 -6.34 -4.74
C GLY A 52 -24.24 -6.15 -5.93
N LYS A 53 -24.71 -5.55 -7.04
CA LYS A 53 -23.89 -5.31 -8.23
C LYS A 53 -22.79 -4.29 -7.98
N SER A 54 -21.64 -4.54 -8.60
CA SER A 54 -20.51 -3.59 -8.57
C SER A 54 -20.83 -2.31 -9.34
N MET A 55 -20.14 -1.21 -9.02
CA MET A 55 -20.33 0.10 -9.69
C MET A 55 -20.16 0.00 -11.22
N GLY A 56 -19.23 -0.80 -11.72
CA GLY A 56 -19.07 -1.02 -13.15
C GLY A 56 -20.31 -1.67 -13.82
N MET A 57 -20.98 -2.57 -13.12
CA MET A 57 -22.22 -3.20 -13.59
C MET A 57 -23.43 -2.24 -13.51
N LEU A 58 -23.44 -1.36 -12.51
CA LEU A 58 -24.46 -0.32 -12.38
C LEU A 58 -24.34 0.71 -13.50
N ILE A 59 -23.11 1.14 -13.82
CA ILE A 59 -22.85 2.03 -14.94
C ILE A 59 -23.27 1.39 -16.27
N GLU A 60 -23.03 0.09 -16.44
CA GLU A 60 -23.53 -0.62 -17.63
C GLU A 60 -25.06 -0.58 -17.72
N LYS A 61 -25.75 -0.80 -16.59
CA LYS A 61 -27.21 -0.82 -16.53
C LYS A 61 -27.84 0.55 -16.85
N TYR A 62 -27.25 1.65 -16.35
CA TYR A 62 -27.85 2.98 -16.45
C TYR A 62 -27.29 3.83 -17.60
N ILE A 63 -26.03 3.63 -17.99
CA ILE A 63 -25.31 4.43 -18.99
C ILE A 63 -25.00 3.60 -20.25
N GLY A 64 -24.92 2.27 -20.08
CA GLY A 64 -24.64 1.35 -21.17
C GLY A 64 -23.20 0.82 -21.19
N LYS A 65 -22.93 -0.08 -22.16
CA LYS A 65 -21.65 -0.81 -22.27
C LYS A 65 -20.44 0.10 -22.48
N THR A 66 -20.62 1.19 -23.20
CA THR A 66 -19.53 2.18 -23.42
C THR A 66 -19.14 2.89 -22.13
N GLY A 67 -20.12 3.30 -21.32
CA GLY A 67 -19.90 3.88 -20.02
C GLY A 67 -19.12 2.95 -19.09
N ARG A 68 -19.47 1.66 -19.06
CA ARG A 68 -18.72 0.65 -18.30
C ARG A 68 -17.27 0.55 -18.74
N LYS A 69 -17.00 0.49 -20.05
CA LYS A 69 -15.63 0.39 -20.58
C LYS A 69 -14.79 1.60 -20.19
N LEU A 70 -15.34 2.80 -20.34
CA LEU A 70 -14.67 4.04 -19.95
C LEU A 70 -14.39 4.10 -18.44
N PHE A 71 -15.35 3.70 -17.62
CA PHE A 71 -15.18 3.62 -16.18
C PHE A 71 -14.09 2.62 -15.76
N LEU A 72 -14.07 1.43 -16.36
CA LEU A 72 -13.03 0.43 -16.07
C LEU A 72 -11.65 0.90 -16.53
N LEU A 73 -11.56 1.56 -17.70
CA LEU A 73 -10.31 2.17 -18.16
C LEU A 73 -9.81 3.25 -17.20
N PHE A 74 -10.72 4.13 -16.74
CA PHE A 74 -10.40 5.14 -15.73
C PHE A 74 -9.89 4.51 -14.44
N CYS A 75 -10.59 3.51 -13.91
CA CYS A 75 -10.16 2.80 -12.70
C CYS A 75 -8.80 2.14 -12.89
N TRP A 76 -8.54 1.54 -14.05
CA TRP A 76 -7.25 0.91 -14.35
C TRP A 76 -6.11 1.92 -14.38
N LEU A 77 -6.29 3.04 -15.08
CA LEU A 77 -5.30 4.13 -15.12
C LEU A 77 -5.07 4.74 -13.74
N PHE A 78 -6.15 5.00 -13.01
CA PHE A 78 -6.07 5.53 -11.65
C PHE A 78 -5.29 4.60 -10.70
N CYS A 79 -5.58 3.29 -10.74
CA CYS A 79 -4.81 2.32 -9.97
C CYS A 79 -3.33 2.31 -10.36
N GLY A 80 -3.01 2.42 -11.64
CA GLY A 80 -1.63 2.51 -12.12
C GLY A 80 -0.89 3.74 -11.57
N ILE A 81 -1.51 4.90 -11.59
CA ILE A 81 -0.95 6.15 -11.02
C ILE A 81 -0.72 6.01 -9.52
N VAL A 82 -1.70 5.47 -8.79
CA VAL A 82 -1.60 5.26 -7.33
C VAL A 82 -0.45 4.31 -7.00
N ILE A 83 -0.34 3.18 -7.70
CA ILE A 83 0.73 2.22 -7.50
C ILE A 83 2.10 2.87 -7.78
N ALA A 84 2.23 3.62 -8.87
CA ALA A 84 3.47 4.32 -9.21
C ALA A 84 3.86 5.34 -8.14
N ALA A 85 2.91 6.13 -7.64
CA ALA A 85 3.15 7.12 -6.59
C ALA A 85 3.60 6.46 -5.28
N PHE A 86 2.97 5.35 -4.88
CA PHE A 86 3.40 4.60 -3.70
C PHE A 86 4.77 3.94 -3.88
N ALA A 87 5.05 3.40 -5.06
CA ALA A 87 6.36 2.82 -5.36
C ALA A 87 7.47 3.88 -5.27
N ASP A 88 7.23 5.10 -5.78
CA ASP A 88 8.18 6.21 -5.66
C ASP A 88 8.39 6.67 -4.22
N MET A 89 7.33 6.76 -3.41
CA MET A 89 7.42 7.08 -1.98
C MET A 89 8.22 6.02 -1.21
N VAL A 90 7.95 4.75 -1.43
CA VAL A 90 8.68 3.64 -0.80
C VAL A 90 10.15 3.67 -1.18
N ALA A 91 10.46 3.84 -2.47
CA ALA A 91 11.84 3.96 -2.95
C ALA A 91 12.56 5.20 -2.34
N GLY A 92 11.83 6.30 -2.14
CA GLY A 92 12.34 7.49 -1.47
C GLY A 92 12.67 7.26 0.01
N THR A 93 11.84 6.49 0.71
CA THR A 93 12.04 6.16 2.13
C THR A 93 13.29 5.32 2.36
N PHE A 94 13.63 4.41 1.44
CA PHE A 94 14.80 3.55 1.56
C PHE A 94 16.05 4.13 0.91
N ASN A 95 15.95 5.31 0.29
CA ASN A 95 17.06 5.96 -0.39
C ASN A 95 18.16 6.33 0.58
N ALA A 96 19.39 5.93 0.26
CA ALA A 96 20.59 6.21 1.07
C ALA A 96 21.40 7.42 0.58
N PHE A 97 21.06 8.01 -0.57
CA PHE A 97 21.82 9.07 -1.22
C PHE A 97 21.02 10.37 -1.31
N GLY A 98 21.66 11.49 -1.05
CA GLY A 98 21.11 12.82 -1.28
C GLY A 98 21.06 13.20 -2.77
N THR A 99 20.52 14.38 -3.06
CA THR A 99 20.47 14.95 -4.42
C THR A 99 21.85 15.27 -4.99
N ASP A 100 22.83 15.44 -4.14
CA ASP A 100 24.24 15.66 -4.43
C ASP A 100 25.05 14.37 -4.63
N GLY A 101 24.41 13.20 -4.53
CA GLY A 101 25.04 11.89 -4.65
C GLY A 101 25.86 11.46 -3.41
N ALA A 102 25.89 12.27 -2.36
CA ALA A 102 26.49 11.91 -1.09
C ALA A 102 25.57 11.04 -0.24
N LEU A 103 26.13 10.25 0.69
CA LEU A 103 25.34 9.49 1.65
C LEU A 103 24.61 10.45 2.59
N VAL A 104 23.30 10.27 2.74
CA VAL A 104 22.54 11.00 3.76
C VAL A 104 22.89 10.51 5.16
N GLU A 105 22.74 11.36 6.18
CA GLU A 105 22.99 11.00 7.58
C GLU A 105 22.19 9.77 8.02
N ALA A 106 20.98 9.61 7.48
CA ALA A 106 20.09 8.47 7.75
C ALA A 106 20.34 7.25 6.84
N ALA A 107 21.40 7.21 6.02
CA ALA A 107 21.62 6.16 5.02
C ALA A 107 21.60 4.74 5.61
N GLN A 108 22.19 4.55 6.78
CA GLN A 108 22.18 3.25 7.48
C GLN A 108 20.78 2.88 7.96
N THR A 109 20.06 3.82 8.53
CA THR A 109 18.67 3.59 9.00
C THR A 109 17.73 3.30 7.84
N ASN A 110 17.85 4.04 6.73
CA ASN A 110 17.07 3.83 5.51
C ASN A 110 17.38 2.46 4.89
N GLY A 111 18.66 2.09 4.81
CA GLY A 111 19.10 0.78 4.32
C GLY A 111 18.65 -0.37 5.22
N ALA A 112 18.68 -0.19 6.54
CA ALA A 112 18.15 -1.15 7.50
C ALA A 112 16.63 -1.34 7.33
N ALA A 113 15.88 -0.26 7.19
CA ALA A 113 14.43 -0.33 6.93
C ALA A 113 14.10 -1.07 5.62
N GLY A 114 14.88 -0.83 4.57
CA GLY A 114 14.78 -1.57 3.31
C GLY A 114 15.04 -3.07 3.48
N MET A 115 16.11 -3.44 4.19
CA MET A 115 16.46 -4.84 4.45
C MET A 115 15.39 -5.53 5.32
N VAL A 116 14.89 -4.87 6.38
CA VAL A 116 13.78 -5.38 7.19
C VAL A 116 12.56 -5.68 6.31
N SER A 117 12.22 -4.76 5.40
CA SER A 117 11.07 -4.93 4.51
C SER A 117 11.24 -6.12 3.56
N ILE A 118 12.42 -6.31 2.98
CA ILE A 118 12.72 -7.47 2.12
C ILE A 118 12.64 -8.77 2.94
N MET A 119 13.27 -8.81 4.11
CA MET A 119 13.25 -10.00 4.97
C MET A 119 11.83 -10.34 5.42
N PHE A 120 11.01 -9.34 5.73
CA PHE A 120 9.61 -9.53 6.09
C PHE A 120 8.82 -10.20 4.95
N MET A 121 9.04 -9.78 3.70
CA MET A 121 8.41 -10.41 2.53
C MET A 121 8.86 -11.85 2.33
N VAL A 122 10.15 -12.12 2.43
CA VAL A 122 10.71 -13.48 2.30
C VAL A 122 10.15 -14.39 3.39
N PHE A 123 10.16 -13.93 4.64
CA PHE A 123 9.64 -14.71 5.76
C PHE A 123 8.12 -14.91 5.69
N ALA A 124 7.36 -13.96 5.14
CA ALA A 124 5.93 -14.15 4.92
C ALA A 124 5.65 -15.28 3.92
N ILE A 125 6.42 -15.37 2.83
CA ILE A 125 6.33 -16.47 1.86
C ILE A 125 6.71 -17.80 2.51
N VAL A 126 7.86 -17.85 3.22
CA VAL A 126 8.34 -19.05 3.94
C VAL A 126 7.30 -19.50 4.96
N PHE A 127 6.74 -18.57 5.73
CA PHE A 127 5.70 -18.83 6.70
C PHE A 127 4.45 -19.44 6.07
N GLY A 128 3.98 -18.89 4.94
CA GLY A 128 2.85 -19.43 4.20
C GLY A 128 3.09 -20.86 3.71
N LEU A 129 4.32 -21.17 3.24
CA LEU A 129 4.70 -22.52 2.81
C LEU A 129 4.77 -23.50 4.01
N ILE A 130 5.31 -23.05 5.14
CA ILE A 130 5.39 -23.84 6.37
C ILE A 130 3.99 -24.14 6.90
N GLN A 131 3.11 -23.12 6.94
CA GLN A 131 1.73 -23.27 7.38
C GLN A 131 0.97 -24.29 6.52
N LYS A 132 1.12 -24.21 5.20
CA LYS A 132 0.49 -25.15 4.26
C LYS A 132 0.99 -26.59 4.46
N LYS A 133 2.28 -26.77 4.78
CA LYS A 133 2.88 -28.11 4.96
C LYS A 133 2.57 -28.73 6.31
N PHE A 134 2.60 -27.96 7.38
CA PHE A 134 2.51 -28.47 8.76
C PHE A 134 1.14 -28.22 9.42
N ASN A 135 0.24 -27.48 8.77
CA ASN A 135 -1.12 -27.20 9.23
C ASN A 135 -1.19 -26.69 10.69
N PHE A 136 -0.24 -25.83 11.05
CA PHE A 136 -0.21 -25.23 12.38
C PHE A 136 -1.45 -24.36 12.60
N SER A 137 -2.04 -24.45 13.78
CA SER A 137 -3.20 -23.67 14.17
C SER A 137 -3.03 -23.08 15.56
N GLY A 138 -3.58 -21.88 15.75
CA GLY A 138 -3.66 -21.21 17.04
C GLY A 138 -2.34 -20.65 17.56
N TRP A 139 -1.98 -20.95 18.82
CA TRP A 139 -0.85 -20.34 19.51
C TRP A 139 0.51 -20.58 18.83
N LYS A 140 0.72 -21.75 18.22
CA LYS A 140 1.98 -22.08 17.53
C LYS A 140 2.23 -21.18 16.32
N GLU A 141 1.18 -20.86 15.57
CA GLU A 141 1.23 -19.94 14.44
C GLU A 141 1.68 -18.53 14.89
N SER A 142 1.10 -18.03 15.97
CA SER A 142 1.44 -16.71 16.52
C SER A 142 2.90 -16.65 17.00
N VAL A 143 3.39 -17.69 17.66
CA VAL A 143 4.79 -17.74 18.14
C VAL A 143 5.77 -17.72 16.96
N ILE A 144 5.54 -18.52 15.92
CA ILE A 144 6.41 -18.56 14.73
C ILE A 144 6.40 -17.20 14.01
N SER A 145 5.24 -16.56 13.90
CA SER A 145 5.13 -15.24 13.29
C SER A 145 5.95 -14.20 14.06
N ILE A 146 5.87 -14.19 15.39
CA ILE A 146 6.65 -13.27 16.24
C ILE A 146 8.15 -13.54 16.06
N VAL A 147 8.59 -14.78 16.01
CA VAL A 147 10.01 -15.15 15.78
C VAL A 147 10.49 -14.59 14.43
N PHE A 148 9.71 -14.75 13.36
CA PHE A 148 10.08 -14.21 12.04
C PHE A 148 10.13 -12.69 12.02
N ILE A 149 9.23 -12.01 12.72
CA ILE A 149 9.26 -10.55 12.85
C ILE A 149 10.54 -10.11 13.55
N VAL A 150 10.86 -10.69 14.72
CA VAL A 150 12.09 -10.36 15.46
C VAL A 150 13.33 -10.65 14.62
N LEU A 151 13.35 -11.77 13.91
CA LEU A 151 14.48 -12.14 13.05
C LEU A 151 14.66 -11.12 11.90
N SER A 152 13.57 -10.63 11.30
CA SER A 152 13.63 -9.58 10.28
C SER A 152 14.28 -8.30 10.79
N PHE A 153 13.94 -7.86 12.00
CA PHE A 153 14.55 -6.68 12.63
C PHE A 153 16.02 -6.90 12.95
N VAL A 154 16.38 -8.06 13.51
CA VAL A 154 17.78 -8.36 13.84
C VAL A 154 18.64 -8.41 12.57
N ILE A 155 18.18 -9.04 11.50
CA ILE A 155 18.92 -9.09 10.24
C ILE A 155 19.01 -7.70 9.62
N GLY A 156 17.93 -6.93 9.58
CA GLY A 156 17.91 -5.61 8.99
C GLY A 156 18.82 -4.62 9.70
N ALA A 157 18.87 -4.67 11.03
CA ALA A 157 19.74 -3.81 11.84
C ALA A 157 21.23 -4.12 11.63
N ASN A 158 21.60 -5.41 11.43
CA ASN A 158 22.99 -5.83 11.26
C ASN A 158 23.48 -5.77 9.80
N PHE A 159 22.60 -5.86 8.82
CA PHE A 159 22.96 -5.90 7.39
C PHE A 159 22.15 -4.86 6.58
N PRO A 160 22.38 -3.55 6.78
CA PRO A 160 21.69 -2.52 6.02
C PRO A 160 22.07 -2.56 4.53
N ILE A 161 21.10 -2.49 3.63
CA ILE A 161 21.33 -2.40 2.18
C ILE A 161 21.36 -0.94 1.77
N ILE A 162 22.54 -0.45 1.42
CA ILE A 162 22.76 0.93 1.01
C ILE A 162 22.61 1.05 -0.50
N LEU A 163 21.42 1.46 -0.97
CA LEU A 163 21.10 1.63 -2.39
C LEU A 163 20.49 3.01 -2.65
N GLY A 164 20.62 3.47 -3.89
CA GLY A 164 19.98 4.70 -4.35
C GLY A 164 18.50 4.50 -4.70
N LYS A 165 17.75 5.62 -4.78
CA LYS A 165 16.32 5.65 -5.09
C LYS A 165 15.98 4.86 -6.36
N ALA A 166 16.78 4.99 -7.43
CA ALA A 166 16.56 4.27 -8.69
C ALA A 166 16.58 2.74 -8.51
N ALA A 167 17.57 2.22 -7.77
CA ALA A 167 17.69 0.79 -7.49
C ALA A 167 16.49 0.29 -6.67
N TRP A 168 16.07 1.04 -5.67
CA TRP A 168 14.87 0.72 -4.88
C TRP A 168 13.58 0.76 -5.72
N SER A 169 13.47 1.69 -6.66
CA SER A 169 12.34 1.73 -7.59
C SER A 169 12.28 0.45 -8.44
N TYR A 170 13.39 -0.01 -8.99
CA TYR A 170 13.43 -1.27 -9.75
C TYR A 170 13.04 -2.47 -8.88
N ILE A 171 13.57 -2.58 -7.66
CA ILE A 171 13.21 -3.65 -6.72
C ILE A 171 11.71 -3.64 -6.42
N THR A 172 11.13 -2.46 -6.21
CA THR A 172 9.70 -2.30 -5.94
C THR A 172 8.84 -2.71 -7.14
N PHE A 173 9.23 -2.33 -8.36
CA PHE A 173 8.53 -2.76 -9.58
C PHE A 173 8.60 -4.28 -9.78
N VAL A 174 9.76 -4.87 -9.60
CA VAL A 174 9.94 -6.33 -9.67
C VAL A 174 9.06 -7.03 -8.65
N TYR A 175 9.05 -6.53 -7.41
CA TYR A 175 8.18 -7.05 -6.35
C TYR A 175 6.70 -6.97 -6.72
N ILE A 176 6.22 -5.82 -7.20
CA ILE A 176 4.81 -5.63 -7.61
C ILE A 176 4.45 -6.62 -8.72
N PHE A 177 5.34 -6.82 -9.69
CA PHE A 177 5.13 -7.77 -10.77
C PHE A 177 4.98 -9.20 -10.26
N PHE A 178 5.90 -9.65 -9.40
CA PHE A 178 5.82 -10.98 -8.79
C PHE A 178 4.59 -11.16 -7.90
N ALA A 179 4.27 -10.16 -7.07
CA ALA A 179 3.09 -10.19 -6.21
C ALA A 179 1.76 -10.19 -6.99
N ALA A 180 1.75 -9.66 -8.22
CA ALA A 180 0.55 -9.67 -9.08
C ALA A 180 0.38 -11.00 -9.82
N VAL A 181 1.46 -11.77 -10.01
CA VAL A 181 1.44 -13.06 -10.76
C VAL A 181 1.23 -14.25 -9.81
N LEU A 182 1.68 -14.18 -8.56
CA LEU A 182 1.50 -15.21 -7.52
C LEU A 182 0.11 -15.14 -6.90
#